data_88fd7bdc5cf0f9ffe468b8d391178eb3
#
_entry.id   88fd7bdc5cf0f9ffe468b8d391178eb3
#
_cell.length_a   1.000
_cell.length_b   1.000
_cell.length_c   1.000
_cell.angle_alpha   90.00
_cell.angle_beta   90.00
_cell.angle_gamma   90.00
#
_symmetry.space_group_name_H-M   'P 1'
#
loop_
_entity.id
_entity.type
_entity.pdbx_description
1 polymer ?
#
loop_
_entity_poly.entity_id
_entity_poly.type
_entity_poly.pdbx_seq_one_letter_code
_entity_poly.pdbx_strand_id
1 'polypeptide(L)'
;MQAKTPRLRRIQWVAVTFLTLAGLVNYLDRSTLSIANHSVSGELGLSASQMGLLLSAFSFSYAFAQLPMGALLDRFGARLMLGVGMFVWSVAQFFGGLVQTLQQFLIARICLGIGEAPQFPAGAKVVSEWYALRERGRPTGIFTTSSTIGPGLAPPILTGLLLAFGWRWMFVVMGGMGIAVSISWYIVYRNRGEVTLDADEVTHLSEEEPHMRAERRMTGAEWRGLFTSRTTWGMIFGFMGVIYMVWLYLTWLPAYLEHERHLSIAKTGWIVSIPYLFGTLGMLSSGFVADGLMAHGIAPIRSRKWPICTGLIFAAVFTVPAAYTPNTTLAIVYLSLAMYFINMASGGAWALVSVAAPRHLVASLGSIQNFGGYFGGSFAPFITGVVVDQTHSFVDAFLISAGVSFAAALVYMFVVRAPIAERADTAAAATLA
;
A
#
# COMPACT_ATOMS: atom_id res chain seq x y z
N MET A 1 22.07 -14.64 -26.02
CA MET A 1 21.52 -14.64 -24.63
C MET A 1 22.32 -15.61 -23.78
N GLN A 2 23.17 -15.11 -22.94
CA GLN A 2 23.89 -15.98 -21.99
C GLN A 2 22.88 -16.52 -20.96
N ALA A 3 22.94 -17.83 -20.69
CA ALA A 3 22.07 -18.48 -19.73
C ALA A 3 22.46 -18.03 -18.30
N LYS A 4 21.49 -17.71 -17.47
CA LYS A 4 21.73 -17.40 -16.04
C LYS A 4 22.46 -18.55 -15.36
N THR A 5 23.47 -18.21 -14.56
CA THR A 5 24.12 -19.22 -13.73
C THR A 5 23.13 -19.79 -12.69
N PRO A 6 23.24 -21.06 -12.31
CA PRO A 6 22.39 -21.64 -11.24
C PRO A 6 22.51 -20.87 -9.93
N ARG A 7 23.70 -20.33 -9.62
CA ARG A 7 23.99 -19.51 -8.46
C ARG A 7 23.20 -18.20 -8.48
N LEU A 8 23.24 -17.43 -9.56
CA LEU A 8 22.51 -16.18 -9.71
C LEU A 8 21.00 -16.41 -9.59
N ARG A 9 20.49 -17.46 -10.25
CA ARG A 9 19.08 -17.84 -10.15
C ARG A 9 18.66 -18.14 -8.70
N ARG A 10 19.49 -18.85 -7.93
CA ARG A 10 19.24 -19.14 -6.51
C ARG A 10 19.19 -17.86 -5.69
N ILE A 11 20.14 -16.93 -5.88
CA ILE A 11 20.15 -15.63 -5.17
C ILE A 11 18.88 -14.86 -5.48
N GLN A 12 18.49 -14.77 -6.75
CA GLN A 12 17.30 -14.08 -7.22
C GLN A 12 16.02 -14.65 -6.57
N TRP A 13 15.85 -15.97 -6.58
CA TRP A 13 14.68 -16.61 -5.99
C TRP A 13 14.62 -16.45 -4.47
N VAL A 14 15.75 -16.61 -3.79
CA VAL A 14 15.83 -16.39 -2.34
C VAL A 14 15.41 -14.97 -1.99
N ALA A 15 15.94 -13.97 -2.70
CA ALA A 15 15.60 -12.56 -2.47
C ALA A 15 14.10 -12.30 -2.64
N VAL A 16 13.50 -12.75 -3.75
CA VAL A 16 12.06 -12.54 -4.02
C VAL A 16 11.17 -13.30 -3.03
N THR A 17 11.55 -14.51 -2.65
CA THR A 17 10.81 -15.28 -1.63
C THR A 17 10.77 -14.55 -0.30
N PHE A 18 11.93 -14.06 0.18
CA PHE A 18 11.96 -13.29 1.42
C PHE A 18 11.19 -11.98 1.34
N LEU A 19 11.27 -11.26 0.22
CA LEU A 19 10.47 -10.05 0.00
C LEU A 19 8.97 -10.34 0.04
N THR A 20 8.54 -11.45 -0.54
CA THR A 20 7.13 -11.88 -0.53
C THR A 20 6.69 -12.28 0.87
N LEU A 21 7.49 -13.07 1.58
CA LEU A 21 7.22 -13.45 2.97
C LEU A 21 7.14 -12.23 3.89
N ALA A 22 8.11 -11.30 3.78
CA ALA A 22 8.10 -10.06 4.53
C ALA A 22 6.85 -9.22 4.21
N GLY A 23 6.45 -9.14 2.95
CA GLY A 23 5.22 -8.46 2.55
C GLY A 23 3.95 -9.13 3.08
N LEU A 24 3.89 -10.45 3.12
CA LEU A 24 2.76 -11.17 3.73
C LEU A 24 2.68 -10.89 5.24
N VAL A 25 3.79 -11.03 5.97
CA VAL A 25 3.84 -10.68 7.41
C VAL A 25 3.40 -9.25 7.64
N ASN A 26 3.90 -8.31 6.84
CA ASN A 26 3.54 -6.90 6.88
C ASN A 26 2.01 -6.68 6.81
N TYR A 27 1.32 -7.30 5.85
CA TYR A 27 -0.14 -7.15 5.72
C TYR A 27 -0.93 -7.91 6.78
N LEU A 28 -0.42 -9.02 7.29
CA LEU A 28 -1.01 -9.69 8.45
C LEU A 28 -0.92 -8.78 9.69
N ASP A 29 0.25 -8.19 9.95
CA ASP A 29 0.48 -7.29 11.10
C ASP A 29 -0.40 -6.03 11.05
N ARG A 30 -0.62 -5.46 9.86
CA ARG A 30 -1.58 -4.35 9.67
C ARG A 30 -3.00 -4.74 10.05
N SER A 31 -3.40 -5.96 9.78
CA SER A 31 -4.75 -6.45 9.99
C SER A 31 -5.01 -6.92 11.43
N THR A 32 -3.96 -7.20 12.23
CA THR A 32 -4.09 -7.73 13.60
C THR A 32 -5.00 -6.89 14.48
N LEU A 33 -4.79 -5.58 14.55
CA LEU A 33 -5.59 -4.72 15.41
C LEU A 33 -7.03 -4.58 14.91
N SER A 34 -7.24 -4.57 13.60
CA SER A 34 -8.58 -4.53 13.00
C SER A 34 -9.39 -5.78 13.34
N ILE A 35 -8.79 -6.97 13.25
CA ILE A 35 -9.43 -8.24 13.60
C ILE A 35 -9.64 -8.38 15.11
N ALA A 36 -8.71 -7.90 15.92
CA ALA A 36 -8.80 -7.94 17.38
C ALA A 36 -9.61 -6.76 17.97
N ASN A 37 -10.17 -5.87 17.16
CA ASN A 37 -10.78 -4.62 17.59
C ASN A 37 -11.72 -4.81 18.78
N HIS A 38 -12.70 -5.68 18.67
CA HIS A 38 -13.68 -5.94 19.71
C HIS A 38 -13.03 -6.44 21.02
N SER A 39 -12.11 -7.41 20.92
CA SER A 39 -11.44 -7.99 22.09
C SER A 39 -10.52 -6.99 22.79
N VAL A 40 -9.78 -6.17 22.02
CA VAL A 40 -8.88 -5.14 22.55
C VAL A 40 -9.66 -4.00 23.18
N SER A 41 -10.71 -3.50 22.50
CA SER A 41 -11.56 -2.44 23.02
C SER A 41 -12.25 -2.85 24.31
N GLY A 42 -12.77 -4.08 24.37
CA GLY A 42 -13.45 -4.60 25.58
C GLY A 42 -12.50 -4.77 26.77
N GLU A 43 -11.29 -5.29 26.57
CA GLU A 43 -10.33 -5.53 27.65
C GLU A 43 -9.64 -4.25 28.14
N LEU A 44 -9.29 -3.33 27.24
CA LEU A 44 -8.60 -2.08 27.59
C LEU A 44 -9.57 -0.90 27.85
N GLY A 45 -10.88 -1.12 27.71
CA GLY A 45 -11.89 -0.08 27.90
C GLY A 45 -11.77 1.07 26.89
N LEU A 46 -11.41 0.78 25.64
CA LEU A 46 -11.18 1.79 24.61
C LEU A 46 -12.46 2.17 23.88
N SER A 47 -12.66 3.47 23.67
CA SER A 47 -13.71 3.98 22.79
C SER A 47 -13.35 3.75 21.30
N ALA A 48 -14.34 3.87 20.40
CA ALA A 48 -14.10 3.76 18.98
C ALA A 48 -13.14 4.85 18.46
N SER A 49 -13.20 6.06 18.99
CA SER A 49 -12.26 7.14 18.66
C SER A 49 -10.82 6.82 19.09
N GLN A 50 -10.64 6.22 20.27
CA GLN A 50 -9.33 5.78 20.75
C GLN A 50 -8.79 4.63 19.89
N MET A 51 -9.63 3.68 19.49
CA MET A 51 -9.26 2.63 18.53
C MET A 51 -8.91 3.22 17.16
N GLY A 52 -9.71 4.16 16.67
CA GLY A 52 -9.42 4.90 15.44
C GLY A 52 -8.08 5.64 15.50
N LEU A 53 -7.73 6.23 16.66
CA LEU A 53 -6.44 6.88 16.89
C LEU A 53 -5.28 5.86 16.80
N LEU A 54 -5.42 4.68 17.39
CA LEU A 54 -4.41 3.60 17.30
C LEU A 54 -4.19 3.14 15.86
N LEU A 55 -5.27 2.99 15.08
CA LEU A 55 -5.22 2.59 13.69
C LEU A 55 -4.59 3.68 12.81
N SER A 56 -4.92 4.95 13.08
CA SER A 56 -4.36 6.11 12.37
C SER A 56 -2.90 6.38 12.72
N ALA A 57 -2.48 6.16 13.98
CA ALA A 57 -1.10 6.37 14.42
C ALA A 57 -0.09 5.56 13.60
N PHE A 58 -0.45 4.31 13.27
CA PHE A 58 0.33 3.49 12.35
C PHE A 58 0.45 4.14 10.98
N SER A 59 -0.67 4.55 10.38
CA SER A 59 -0.71 5.08 9.02
C SER A 59 0.07 6.39 8.88
N PHE A 60 -0.05 7.29 9.87
CA PHE A 60 0.70 8.54 9.90
C PHE A 60 2.20 8.29 10.04
N SER A 61 2.61 7.46 10.99
CA SER A 61 4.03 7.17 11.20
C SER A 61 4.67 6.50 9.98
N TYR A 62 3.94 5.59 9.33
CA TYR A 62 4.34 4.96 8.07
C TYR A 62 4.51 6.00 6.95
N ALA A 63 3.53 6.92 6.76
CA ALA A 63 3.58 7.93 5.72
C ALA A 63 4.80 8.86 5.88
N PHE A 64 5.05 9.36 7.09
CA PHE A 64 6.20 10.23 7.36
C PHE A 64 7.53 9.49 7.24
N ALA A 65 7.61 8.25 7.73
CA ALA A 65 8.83 7.45 7.65
C ALA A 65 9.22 7.09 6.21
N GLN A 66 8.29 7.05 5.27
CA GLN A 66 8.60 6.82 3.86
C GLN A 66 9.43 7.93 3.22
N LEU A 67 9.32 9.19 3.68
CA LEU A 67 10.01 10.32 3.08
C LEU A 67 11.55 10.16 3.05
N PRO A 68 12.23 9.81 4.16
CA PRO A 68 13.67 9.61 4.15
C PRO A 68 14.09 8.23 3.63
N MET A 69 13.15 7.30 3.42
CA MET A 69 13.48 5.89 3.23
C MET A 69 14.30 5.61 1.98
N GLY A 70 14.03 6.31 0.87
CA GLY A 70 14.82 6.18 -0.35
C GLY A 70 16.30 6.51 -0.11
N ALA A 71 16.60 7.65 0.51
CA ALA A 71 17.96 8.07 0.82
C ALA A 71 18.67 7.14 1.82
N LEU A 72 17.93 6.63 2.82
CA LEU A 72 18.47 5.67 3.78
C LEU A 72 18.81 4.33 3.11
N LEU A 73 17.95 3.84 2.23
CA LEU A 73 18.19 2.63 1.45
C LEU A 73 19.40 2.78 0.51
N ASP A 74 19.57 3.93 -0.12
CA ASP A 74 20.70 4.19 -0.99
C ASP A 74 22.01 4.24 -0.22
N ARG A 75 22.00 4.77 1.00
CA ARG A 75 23.17 4.87 1.86
C ARG A 75 23.55 3.56 2.54
N PHE A 76 22.59 2.82 3.08
CA PHE A 76 22.81 1.68 3.96
C PHE A 76 22.50 0.32 3.31
N GLY A 77 21.89 0.32 2.12
CA GLY A 77 21.52 -0.89 1.38
C GLY A 77 20.24 -1.56 1.90
N ALA A 78 19.66 -2.42 1.05
CA ALA A 78 18.40 -3.10 1.35
C ALA A 78 18.56 -4.15 2.47
N ARG A 79 19.70 -4.79 2.59
CA ARG A 79 19.97 -5.81 3.63
C ARG A 79 19.75 -5.25 5.03
N LEU A 80 20.42 -4.14 5.35
CA LEU A 80 20.34 -3.52 6.66
C LEU A 80 19.00 -2.84 6.88
N MET A 81 18.58 -2.01 5.94
CA MET A 81 17.37 -1.18 6.11
C MET A 81 16.10 -2.02 6.23
N LEU A 82 15.92 -3.03 5.37
CA LEU A 82 14.77 -3.92 5.49
C LEU A 82 14.89 -4.84 6.70
N GLY A 83 16.08 -5.37 6.99
CA GLY A 83 16.32 -6.21 8.17
C GLY A 83 16.01 -5.49 9.47
N VAL A 84 16.56 -4.29 9.68
CA VAL A 84 16.27 -3.47 10.87
C VAL A 84 14.81 -3.04 10.89
N GLY A 85 14.24 -2.62 9.76
CA GLY A 85 12.83 -2.29 9.65
C GLY A 85 11.94 -3.45 10.08
N MET A 86 12.16 -4.66 9.52
CA MET A 86 11.43 -5.87 9.90
C MET A 86 11.57 -6.20 11.39
N PHE A 87 12.78 -6.07 11.95
CA PHE A 87 12.99 -6.30 13.36
C PHE A 87 12.22 -5.32 14.23
N VAL A 88 12.30 -4.02 13.92
CA VAL A 88 11.60 -2.96 14.68
C VAL A 88 10.09 -3.17 14.64
N TRP A 89 9.49 -3.39 13.45
CA TRP A 89 8.04 -3.58 13.40
C TRP A 89 7.60 -4.87 14.08
N SER A 90 8.38 -5.94 13.97
CA SER A 90 8.02 -7.23 14.58
C SER A 90 8.14 -7.21 16.10
N VAL A 91 9.15 -6.51 16.62
CA VAL A 91 9.28 -6.23 18.06
C VAL A 91 8.11 -5.37 18.54
N ALA A 92 7.74 -4.33 17.79
CA ALA A 92 6.58 -3.49 18.11
C ALA A 92 5.27 -4.30 18.09
N GLN A 93 5.11 -5.19 17.10
CA GLN A 93 3.98 -6.12 17.02
C GLN A 93 3.95 -7.08 18.22
N PHE A 94 5.08 -7.69 18.56
CA PHE A 94 5.22 -8.57 19.74
C PHE A 94 4.81 -7.85 21.02
N PHE A 95 5.36 -6.66 21.27
CA PHE A 95 5.01 -5.86 22.44
C PHE A 95 3.57 -5.36 22.42
N GLY A 96 2.96 -5.23 21.25
CA GLY A 96 1.52 -4.96 21.11
C GLY A 96 0.64 -5.97 21.84
N GLY A 97 1.09 -7.23 22.00
CA GLY A 97 0.40 -8.24 22.82
C GLY A 97 0.59 -8.09 24.32
N LEU A 98 1.53 -7.28 24.78
CA LEU A 98 1.87 -7.09 26.19
C LEU A 98 1.38 -5.75 26.77
N VAL A 99 0.80 -4.89 25.94
CA VAL A 99 0.34 -3.55 26.36
C VAL A 99 -0.84 -3.63 27.34
N GLN A 100 -0.89 -2.66 28.24
CA GLN A 100 -1.95 -2.52 29.23
C GLN A 100 -2.66 -1.15 29.16
N THR A 101 -2.09 -0.19 28.41
CA THR A 101 -2.61 1.16 28.29
C THR A 101 -2.65 1.62 26.83
N LEU A 102 -3.53 2.60 26.53
CA LEU A 102 -3.61 3.24 25.22
C LEU A 102 -2.26 3.83 24.80
N GLN A 103 -1.51 4.47 25.71
CA GLN A 103 -0.23 5.11 25.42
C GLN A 103 0.83 4.09 24.98
N GLN A 104 0.92 2.95 25.68
CA GLN A 104 1.84 1.87 25.29
C GLN A 104 1.49 1.34 23.91
N PHE A 105 0.19 1.16 23.62
CA PHE A 105 -0.25 0.69 22.32
C PHE A 105 0.03 1.72 21.22
N LEU A 106 -0.18 3.03 21.47
CA LEU A 106 0.19 4.10 20.53
C LEU A 106 1.66 4.04 20.14
N ILE A 107 2.55 3.89 21.13
CA ILE A 107 4.00 3.77 20.88
C ILE A 107 4.28 2.54 19.99
N ALA A 108 3.69 1.39 20.31
CA ALA A 108 3.84 0.18 19.52
C ALA A 108 3.35 0.39 18.07
N ARG A 109 2.21 1.05 17.87
CA ARG A 109 1.66 1.34 16.54
C ARG A 109 2.53 2.32 15.73
N ILE A 110 3.10 3.33 16.39
CA ILE A 110 4.05 4.27 15.76
C ILE A 110 5.33 3.54 15.34
N CYS A 111 5.92 2.74 16.23
CA CYS A 111 7.11 1.95 15.92
C CYS A 111 6.85 0.94 14.79
N LEU A 112 5.67 0.30 14.78
CA LEU A 112 5.24 -0.59 13.69
C LEU A 112 5.25 0.16 12.36
N GLY A 113 4.63 1.34 12.28
CA GLY A 113 4.55 2.13 11.04
C GLY A 113 5.92 2.59 10.54
N ILE A 114 6.80 3.04 11.43
CA ILE A 114 8.18 3.42 11.08
C ILE A 114 8.95 2.20 10.56
N GLY A 115 8.83 1.06 11.24
CA GLY A 115 9.52 -0.18 10.88
C GLY A 115 9.08 -0.74 9.52
N GLU A 116 7.82 -0.60 9.15
CA GLU A 116 7.27 -1.10 7.88
C GLU A 116 7.62 -0.24 6.65
N ALA A 117 8.02 1.01 6.85
CA ALA A 117 8.28 1.95 5.77
C ALA A 117 9.30 1.46 4.71
N PRO A 118 10.38 0.72 5.04
CA PRO A 118 11.33 0.22 4.03
C PRO A 118 10.79 -0.87 3.12
N GLN A 119 9.73 -1.60 3.44
CA GLN A 119 9.32 -2.84 2.77
C GLN A 119 9.24 -2.72 1.24
N PHE A 120 8.46 -1.81 0.70
CA PHE A 120 8.28 -1.67 -0.74
C PHE A 120 9.45 -0.98 -1.44
N PRO A 121 10.03 0.11 -0.92
CA PRO A 121 11.22 0.71 -1.50
C PRO A 121 12.43 -0.25 -1.51
N ALA A 122 12.63 -1.03 -0.45
CA ALA A 122 13.68 -2.05 -0.42
C ALA A 122 13.45 -3.15 -1.46
N GLY A 123 12.19 -3.59 -1.62
CA GLY A 123 11.83 -4.56 -2.64
C GLY A 123 12.18 -4.08 -4.04
N ALA A 124 11.85 -2.84 -4.38
CA ALA A 124 12.22 -2.23 -5.66
C ALA A 124 13.74 -2.15 -5.85
N LYS A 125 14.49 -1.77 -4.80
CA LYS A 125 15.96 -1.73 -4.81
C LYS A 125 16.56 -3.11 -5.03
N VAL A 126 16.12 -4.13 -4.28
CA VAL A 126 16.57 -5.53 -4.44
C VAL A 126 16.34 -6.04 -5.87
N VAL A 127 15.17 -5.77 -6.44
CA VAL A 127 14.88 -6.16 -7.82
C VAL A 127 15.79 -5.41 -8.79
N SER A 128 16.06 -4.13 -8.57
CA SER A 128 16.95 -3.36 -9.44
C SER A 128 18.42 -3.83 -9.37
N GLU A 129 18.86 -4.33 -8.23
CA GLU A 129 20.24 -4.81 -8.02
C GLU A 129 20.48 -6.23 -8.58
N TRP A 130 19.48 -7.10 -8.52
CA TRP A 130 19.64 -8.53 -8.80
C TRP A 130 19.01 -9.00 -10.13
N TYR A 131 18.28 -8.12 -10.84
CA TYR A 131 17.63 -8.46 -12.11
C TYR A 131 17.98 -7.48 -13.21
N ALA A 132 18.30 -8.01 -14.42
CA ALA A 132 18.42 -7.20 -15.62
C ALA A 132 17.12 -6.45 -15.90
N LEU A 133 17.18 -5.27 -16.51
CA LEU A 133 16.05 -4.37 -16.71
C LEU A 133 14.80 -5.07 -17.29
N ARG A 134 14.99 -5.88 -18.33
CA ARG A 134 13.93 -6.66 -19.01
C ARG A 134 13.25 -7.71 -18.14
N GLU A 135 13.90 -8.13 -17.04
CA GLU A 135 13.43 -9.22 -16.19
C GLU A 135 12.76 -8.73 -14.90
N ARG A 136 12.80 -7.43 -14.60
CA ARG A 136 12.32 -6.83 -13.35
C ARG A 136 10.80 -6.95 -13.15
N GLY A 137 10.03 -7.10 -14.24
CA GLY A 137 8.56 -7.17 -14.15
C GLY A 137 8.05 -8.36 -13.33
N ARG A 138 8.57 -9.57 -13.57
CA ARG A 138 8.14 -10.78 -12.85
C ARG A 138 8.43 -10.73 -11.33
N PRO A 139 9.69 -10.49 -10.89
CA PRO A 139 9.98 -10.43 -9.46
C PRO A 139 9.22 -9.30 -8.75
N THR A 140 9.04 -8.15 -9.40
CA THR A 140 8.20 -7.06 -8.86
C THR A 140 6.76 -7.53 -8.69
N GLY A 141 6.17 -8.15 -9.70
CA GLY A 141 4.82 -8.72 -9.60
C GLY A 141 4.70 -9.72 -8.46
N ILE A 142 5.66 -10.63 -8.32
CA ILE A 142 5.63 -11.68 -7.27
C ILE A 142 5.64 -11.05 -5.88
N PHE A 143 6.60 -10.17 -5.55
CA PHE A 143 6.64 -9.65 -4.18
C PHE A 143 5.51 -8.67 -3.89
N THR A 144 5.04 -7.91 -4.88
CA THR A 144 3.90 -7.00 -4.69
C THR A 144 2.56 -7.73 -4.56
N THR A 145 2.47 -8.99 -4.98
CA THR A 145 1.28 -9.83 -4.78
C THR A 145 0.90 -9.94 -3.29
N SER A 146 1.87 -9.82 -2.38
CA SER A 146 1.61 -9.76 -0.94
C SER A 146 0.63 -8.65 -0.54
N SER A 147 0.60 -7.53 -1.27
CA SER A 147 -0.29 -6.40 -0.99
C SER A 147 -1.76 -6.66 -1.34
N THR A 148 -2.01 -7.61 -2.20
CA THR A 148 -3.37 -7.99 -2.63
C THR A 148 -3.85 -9.28 -1.95
N ILE A 149 -2.98 -10.28 -1.86
CA ILE A 149 -3.31 -11.57 -1.22
C ILE A 149 -3.28 -11.45 0.31
N GLY A 150 -2.34 -10.68 0.88
CA GLY A 150 -2.19 -10.52 2.32
C GLY A 150 -3.49 -10.13 3.04
N PRO A 151 -4.15 -9.04 2.66
CA PRO A 151 -5.44 -8.65 3.25
C PRO A 151 -6.53 -9.71 3.12
N GLY A 152 -6.53 -10.52 2.05
CA GLY A 152 -7.48 -11.61 1.86
C GLY A 152 -7.21 -12.81 2.78
N LEU A 153 -5.95 -13.13 3.04
CA LEU A 153 -5.54 -14.24 3.90
C LEU A 153 -5.52 -13.86 5.39
N ALA A 154 -5.31 -12.58 5.71
CA ALA A 154 -5.17 -12.13 7.09
C ALA A 154 -6.39 -12.46 7.97
N PRO A 155 -7.66 -12.19 7.56
CA PRO A 155 -8.80 -12.41 8.42
C PRO A 155 -8.95 -13.86 8.90
N PRO A 156 -8.94 -14.92 8.05
CA PRO A 156 -9.09 -16.29 8.53
C PRO A 156 -7.91 -16.75 9.40
N ILE A 157 -6.67 -16.38 9.05
CA ILE A 157 -5.47 -16.75 9.82
C ILE A 157 -5.50 -16.09 11.21
N LEU A 158 -5.72 -14.77 11.25
CA LEU A 158 -5.71 -14.02 12.49
C LEU A 158 -6.91 -14.35 13.38
N THR A 159 -8.09 -14.58 12.79
CA THR A 159 -9.25 -15.04 13.56
C THR A 159 -9.01 -16.40 14.16
N GLY A 160 -8.38 -17.33 13.43
CA GLY A 160 -7.98 -18.62 13.97
C GLY A 160 -7.05 -18.49 15.19
N LEU A 161 -6.03 -17.64 15.11
CA LEU A 161 -5.14 -17.35 16.24
C LEU A 161 -5.87 -16.65 17.39
N LEU A 162 -6.74 -15.68 17.09
CA LEU A 162 -7.53 -14.96 18.08
C LEU A 162 -8.42 -15.89 18.89
N LEU A 163 -9.13 -16.80 18.21
CA LEU A 163 -10.05 -17.74 18.86
C LEU A 163 -9.31 -18.83 19.65
N ALA A 164 -8.15 -19.28 19.17
CA ALA A 164 -7.38 -20.33 19.82
C ALA A 164 -6.58 -19.83 21.05
N PHE A 165 -6.01 -18.63 20.97
CA PHE A 165 -5.03 -18.17 21.96
C PHE A 165 -5.36 -16.78 22.55
N GLY A 166 -6.41 -16.10 22.07
CA GLY A 166 -6.72 -14.72 22.43
C GLY A 166 -5.87 -13.69 21.70
N TRP A 167 -6.28 -12.41 21.78
CA TRP A 167 -5.65 -11.34 21.00
C TRP A 167 -4.20 -11.06 21.41
N ARG A 168 -3.84 -11.19 22.67
CA ARG A 168 -2.49 -10.96 23.16
C ARG A 168 -1.50 -11.93 22.53
N TRP A 169 -1.81 -13.20 22.53
CA TRP A 169 -0.98 -14.23 21.92
C TRP A 169 -0.95 -14.14 20.39
N MET A 170 -2.04 -13.70 19.77
CA MET A 170 -2.04 -13.44 18.32
C MET A 170 -0.97 -12.40 17.96
N PHE A 171 -0.87 -11.28 18.71
CA PHE A 171 0.17 -10.28 18.51
C PHE A 171 1.57 -10.83 18.78
N VAL A 172 1.74 -11.60 19.85
CA VAL A 172 3.04 -12.23 20.22
C VAL A 172 3.50 -13.21 19.15
N VAL A 173 2.62 -14.09 18.66
CA VAL A 173 2.94 -15.06 17.61
C VAL A 173 3.30 -14.36 16.31
N MET A 174 2.54 -13.36 15.89
CA MET A 174 2.81 -12.59 14.70
C MET A 174 4.16 -11.85 14.78
N GLY A 175 4.40 -11.16 15.89
CA GLY A 175 5.68 -10.49 16.13
C GLY A 175 6.86 -11.47 16.18
N GLY A 176 6.69 -12.62 16.84
CA GLY A 176 7.71 -13.69 16.88
C GLY A 176 8.05 -14.24 15.49
N MET A 177 7.02 -14.47 14.67
CA MET A 177 7.21 -14.90 13.28
C MET A 177 7.96 -13.85 12.46
N GLY A 178 7.59 -12.58 12.61
CA GLY A 178 8.27 -11.50 11.91
C GLY A 178 9.73 -11.31 12.35
N ILE A 179 10.06 -11.48 13.65
CA ILE A 179 11.44 -11.49 14.15
C ILE A 179 12.22 -12.63 13.48
N ALA A 180 11.66 -13.84 13.40
CA ALA A 180 12.32 -14.96 12.75
C ALA A 180 12.59 -14.70 11.25
N VAL A 181 11.65 -14.10 10.54
CA VAL A 181 11.81 -13.70 9.12
C VAL A 181 12.89 -12.61 9.01
N SER A 182 12.91 -11.61 9.90
CA SER A 182 13.91 -10.55 9.93
C SER A 182 15.35 -11.08 10.11
N ILE A 183 15.53 -11.95 11.10
CA ILE A 183 16.85 -12.57 11.37
C ILE A 183 17.27 -13.41 10.15
N SER A 184 16.35 -14.22 9.62
CA SER A 184 16.62 -15.05 8.45
C SER A 184 16.99 -14.21 7.22
N TRP A 185 16.29 -13.10 6.98
CA TRP A 185 16.64 -12.13 5.94
C TRP A 185 18.07 -11.60 6.12
N TYR A 186 18.39 -11.11 7.30
CA TYR A 186 19.70 -10.51 7.57
C TYR A 186 20.85 -11.50 7.41
N ILE A 187 20.65 -12.77 7.77
CA ILE A 187 21.64 -13.84 7.62
C ILE A 187 21.78 -14.28 6.16
N VAL A 188 20.68 -14.43 5.45
CA VAL A 188 20.67 -15.07 4.12
C VAL A 188 20.86 -14.07 2.97
N TYR A 189 20.17 -12.92 3.02
CA TYR A 189 20.25 -11.94 1.96
C TYR A 189 21.59 -11.16 2.03
N ARG A 190 22.13 -10.84 0.85
CA ARG A 190 23.33 -9.98 0.68
C ARG A 190 23.01 -8.91 -0.36
N ASN A 191 23.51 -7.68 -0.13
CA ASN A 191 23.50 -6.65 -1.17
C ASN A 191 24.45 -7.06 -2.31
N ARG A 192 24.20 -6.54 -3.51
CA ARG A 192 25.04 -6.86 -4.70
C ARG A 192 26.54 -6.60 -4.43
N GLY A 193 26.88 -5.50 -3.75
CA GLY A 193 28.26 -5.14 -3.42
C GLY A 193 28.95 -6.06 -2.40
N GLU A 194 28.21 -6.93 -1.71
CA GLU A 194 28.75 -7.89 -0.72
C GLU A 194 29.02 -9.27 -1.35
N VAL A 195 28.71 -9.46 -2.63
CA VAL A 195 28.83 -10.75 -3.34
C VAL A 195 29.78 -10.59 -4.52
N THR A 196 30.82 -11.43 -4.58
CA THR A 196 31.68 -11.52 -5.75
C THR A 196 30.91 -12.23 -6.88
N LEU A 197 30.68 -11.54 -7.98
CA LEU A 197 30.01 -12.05 -9.18
C LEU A 197 31.05 -12.47 -10.22
N ASP A 198 30.75 -13.54 -10.96
CA ASP A 198 31.54 -13.97 -12.09
C ASP A 198 31.31 -13.02 -13.30
N ALA A 199 32.26 -12.99 -14.27
CA ALA A 199 32.19 -12.09 -15.40
C ALA A 199 30.89 -12.25 -16.21
N ASP A 200 30.39 -13.49 -16.36
CA ASP A 200 29.14 -13.80 -17.04
C ASP A 200 27.92 -13.25 -16.28
N GLU A 201 27.94 -13.33 -14.93
CA GLU A 201 26.87 -12.80 -14.06
C GLU A 201 26.82 -11.25 -14.13
N VAL A 202 28.00 -10.62 -14.11
CA VAL A 202 28.13 -9.15 -14.28
C VAL A 202 27.59 -8.75 -15.66
N THR A 203 28.01 -9.43 -16.71
CA THR A 203 27.57 -9.16 -18.09
C THR A 203 26.05 -9.31 -18.21
N HIS A 204 25.49 -10.39 -17.67
CA HIS A 204 24.02 -10.62 -17.68
C HIS A 204 23.24 -9.50 -17.00
N LEU A 205 23.74 -9.00 -15.86
CA LEU A 205 23.06 -7.93 -15.09
C LEU A 205 23.25 -6.55 -15.73
N SER A 206 24.34 -6.35 -16.51
CA SER A 206 24.69 -5.07 -17.14
C SER A 206 24.38 -5.01 -18.65
N GLU A 207 23.91 -6.10 -19.27
CA GLU A 207 23.69 -6.21 -20.73
C GLU A 207 22.84 -5.08 -21.35
N GLU A 208 22.06 -4.36 -20.57
CA GLU A 208 21.18 -3.28 -21.04
C GLU A 208 21.55 -1.89 -20.46
N GLU A 209 22.56 -1.79 -19.59
CA GLU A 209 22.99 -0.49 -19.02
C GLU A 209 23.78 0.39 -19.99
N PRO A 210 24.54 -0.12 -21.01
CA PRO A 210 25.36 0.74 -21.88
C PRO A 210 24.57 1.66 -22.81
N HIS A 211 23.30 1.35 -23.09
CA HIS A 211 22.44 2.16 -23.98
C HIS A 211 21.46 3.07 -23.23
N MET A 212 21.36 2.97 -21.93
CA MET A 212 20.72 4.02 -21.14
C MET A 212 21.72 5.17 -21.02
N ARG A 213 21.65 6.15 -21.95
CA ARG A 213 22.19 7.50 -21.74
C ARG A 213 21.94 7.84 -20.28
N ALA A 214 23.01 8.25 -19.57
CA ALA A 214 22.99 8.61 -18.16
C ALA A 214 21.63 9.24 -17.85
N GLU A 215 20.78 8.52 -17.10
CA GLU A 215 19.45 9.04 -16.78
C GLU A 215 19.68 10.41 -16.19
N ARG A 216 19.16 11.44 -16.87
CA ARG A 216 19.29 12.82 -16.44
C ARG A 216 18.83 12.86 -14.99
N ARG A 217 19.75 13.09 -14.08
CA ARG A 217 19.40 13.17 -12.65
C ARG A 217 18.46 14.33 -12.45
N MET A 218 17.35 14.07 -11.80
CA MET A 218 16.39 15.11 -11.43
C MET A 218 17.08 16.19 -10.61
N THR A 219 16.89 17.42 -10.99
CA THR A 219 17.36 18.58 -10.25
C THR A 219 16.36 18.99 -9.16
N GLY A 220 16.84 19.66 -8.09
CA GLY A 220 15.94 20.17 -7.06
C GLY A 220 14.92 21.21 -7.59
N ALA A 221 15.24 21.88 -8.71
CA ALA A 221 14.34 22.80 -9.39
C ALA A 221 13.20 22.05 -10.11
N GLU A 222 13.49 20.93 -10.77
CA GLU A 222 12.50 20.06 -11.41
C GLU A 222 11.58 19.42 -10.38
N TRP A 223 12.14 18.97 -9.24
CA TRP A 223 11.34 18.43 -8.13
C TRP A 223 10.35 19.47 -7.58
N ARG A 224 10.80 20.67 -7.31
CA ARG A 224 9.91 21.79 -6.92
C ARG A 224 8.91 22.14 -8.01
N GLY A 225 9.31 22.01 -9.29
CA GLY A 225 8.46 22.23 -10.45
C GLY A 225 7.26 21.28 -10.51
N LEU A 226 7.33 20.07 -9.95
CA LEU A 226 6.19 19.16 -9.87
C LEU A 226 5.01 19.78 -9.11
N PHE A 227 5.28 20.56 -8.05
CA PHE A 227 4.24 21.20 -7.24
C PHE A 227 3.58 22.42 -7.92
N THR A 228 4.12 22.90 -9.05
CA THR A 228 3.46 23.95 -9.86
C THR A 228 2.40 23.38 -10.80
N SER A 229 2.40 22.05 -11.02
CA SER A 229 1.45 21.38 -11.91
C SER A 229 0.11 21.09 -11.22
N ARG A 230 -0.98 21.47 -11.89
CA ARG A 230 -2.33 21.09 -11.46
C ARG A 230 -2.51 19.56 -11.42
N THR A 231 -1.89 18.83 -12.35
CA THR A 231 -1.94 17.38 -12.41
C THR A 231 -1.35 16.75 -11.15
N THR A 232 -0.24 17.25 -10.62
CA THR A 232 0.35 16.77 -9.37
C THR A 232 -0.63 16.91 -8.19
N TRP A 233 -1.23 18.09 -8.02
CA TRP A 233 -2.22 18.32 -6.96
C TRP A 233 -3.48 17.48 -7.15
N GLY A 234 -3.94 17.31 -8.40
CA GLY A 234 -5.05 16.42 -8.72
C GLY A 234 -4.76 14.98 -8.36
N MET A 235 -3.53 14.50 -8.58
CA MET A 235 -3.10 13.16 -8.18
C MET A 235 -2.97 13.01 -6.66
N ILE A 236 -2.45 14.03 -5.96
CA ILE A 236 -2.38 14.04 -4.48
C ILE A 236 -3.78 13.91 -3.88
N PHE A 237 -4.66 14.87 -4.15
CA PHE A 237 -5.98 14.93 -3.52
C PHE A 237 -6.92 13.82 -4.01
N GLY A 238 -6.82 13.43 -5.27
CA GLY A 238 -7.58 12.29 -5.78
C GLY A 238 -7.14 10.97 -5.16
N PHE A 239 -5.84 10.74 -5.03
CA PHE A 239 -5.32 9.52 -4.40
C PHE A 239 -5.57 9.47 -2.89
N MET A 240 -5.65 10.63 -2.24
CA MET A 240 -6.07 10.75 -0.84
C MET A 240 -7.46 10.13 -0.63
N GLY A 241 -8.42 10.37 -1.51
CA GLY A 241 -9.75 9.75 -1.43
C GLY A 241 -9.73 8.24 -1.71
N VAL A 242 -8.88 7.78 -2.63
CA VAL A 242 -8.67 6.33 -2.86
C VAL A 242 -8.17 5.67 -1.58
N ILE A 243 -7.10 6.20 -0.98
CA ILE A 243 -6.49 5.63 0.23
C ILE A 243 -7.43 5.77 1.44
N TYR A 244 -8.21 6.86 1.55
CA TYR A 244 -9.22 7.02 2.60
C TYR A 244 -10.21 5.85 2.62
N MET A 245 -10.78 5.49 1.46
CA MET A 245 -11.69 4.36 1.32
C MET A 245 -11.03 3.01 1.62
N VAL A 246 -9.80 2.81 1.11
CA VAL A 246 -9.04 1.57 1.38
C VAL A 246 -8.79 1.41 2.88
N TRP A 247 -8.38 2.47 3.58
CA TRP A 247 -8.13 2.43 5.02
C TRP A 247 -9.40 2.27 5.85
N LEU A 248 -10.51 2.89 5.45
CA LEU A 248 -11.80 2.66 6.09
C LEU A 248 -12.12 1.16 6.14
N TYR A 249 -12.10 0.51 4.97
CA TYR A 249 -12.44 -0.91 4.90
C TYR A 249 -11.40 -1.80 5.58
N LEU A 250 -10.10 -1.52 5.40
CA LEU A 250 -9.04 -2.33 6.01
C LEU A 250 -9.11 -2.31 7.54
N THR A 251 -9.52 -1.19 8.12
CA THR A 251 -9.48 -1.00 9.58
C THR A 251 -10.82 -1.28 10.26
N TRP A 252 -11.94 -0.96 9.63
CA TRP A 252 -13.24 -1.00 10.29
C TRP A 252 -14.22 -2.04 9.75
N LEU A 253 -13.95 -2.67 8.60
CA LEU A 253 -14.86 -3.68 8.04
C LEU A 253 -15.15 -4.86 8.99
N PRO A 254 -14.15 -5.44 9.70
CA PRO A 254 -14.45 -6.48 10.69
C PRO A 254 -15.37 -5.96 11.81
N ALA A 255 -15.05 -4.81 12.41
CA ALA A 255 -15.86 -4.22 13.48
C ALA A 255 -17.28 -3.89 13.02
N TYR A 256 -17.46 -3.37 11.81
CA TYR A 256 -18.78 -3.16 11.21
C TYR A 256 -19.59 -4.45 11.11
N LEU A 257 -19.01 -5.55 10.67
CA LEU A 257 -19.71 -6.84 10.56
C LEU A 257 -20.04 -7.43 11.93
N GLU A 258 -19.23 -7.19 12.94
CA GLU A 258 -19.49 -7.63 14.31
C GLU A 258 -20.54 -6.77 15.00
N HIS A 259 -20.42 -5.45 14.95
CA HIS A 259 -21.31 -4.53 15.68
C HIS A 259 -22.65 -4.29 14.97
N GLU A 260 -22.62 -3.95 13.67
CA GLU A 260 -23.87 -3.61 12.94
C GLU A 260 -24.58 -4.85 12.38
N ARG A 261 -23.84 -5.91 12.09
CA ARG A 261 -24.41 -7.12 11.48
C ARG A 261 -24.50 -8.30 12.44
N HIS A 262 -24.05 -8.11 13.68
CA HIS A 262 -24.09 -9.09 14.77
C HIS A 262 -23.49 -10.45 14.36
N LEU A 263 -22.47 -10.44 13.49
CA LEU A 263 -21.75 -11.64 13.11
C LEU A 263 -20.79 -12.05 14.24
N SER A 264 -20.69 -13.34 14.50
CA SER A 264 -19.66 -13.83 15.41
C SER A 264 -18.25 -13.59 14.82
N ILE A 265 -17.25 -13.43 15.68
CA ILE A 265 -15.84 -13.26 15.30
C ILE A 265 -15.41 -14.33 14.29
N ALA A 266 -15.81 -15.61 14.52
CA ALA A 266 -15.50 -16.73 13.62
C ALA A 266 -16.08 -16.53 12.21
N LYS A 267 -17.33 -16.09 12.09
CA LYS A 267 -17.97 -15.83 10.80
C LYS A 267 -17.37 -14.60 10.13
N THR A 268 -17.10 -13.54 10.90
CA THR A 268 -16.46 -12.31 10.40
C THR A 268 -15.13 -12.62 9.74
N GLY A 269 -14.27 -13.44 10.37
CA GLY A 269 -12.96 -13.79 9.83
C GLY A 269 -12.99 -14.40 8.44
N TRP A 270 -13.99 -15.23 8.14
CA TRP A 270 -14.15 -15.81 6.79
C TRP A 270 -14.83 -14.85 5.82
N ILE A 271 -15.87 -14.15 6.27
CA ILE A 271 -16.70 -13.31 5.42
C ILE A 271 -15.92 -12.07 4.93
N VAL A 272 -15.10 -11.47 5.79
CA VAL A 272 -14.27 -10.30 5.46
C VAL A 272 -13.28 -10.59 4.32
N SER A 273 -12.84 -11.84 4.16
CA SER A 273 -11.96 -12.23 3.06
C SER A 273 -12.63 -12.05 1.68
N ILE A 274 -13.95 -12.17 1.58
CA ILE A 274 -14.68 -12.07 0.32
C ILE A 274 -14.50 -10.68 -0.31
N PRO A 275 -14.82 -9.55 0.37
CA PRO A 275 -14.56 -8.22 -0.16
C PRO A 275 -13.09 -7.98 -0.56
N TYR A 276 -12.13 -8.49 0.20
CA TYR A 276 -10.71 -8.30 -0.14
C TYR A 276 -10.28 -9.08 -1.39
N LEU A 277 -10.82 -10.28 -1.62
CA LEU A 277 -10.61 -11.02 -2.85
C LEU A 277 -11.20 -10.29 -4.06
N PHE A 278 -12.39 -9.71 -3.91
CA PHE A 278 -12.98 -8.83 -4.94
C PHE A 278 -12.11 -7.59 -5.19
N GLY A 279 -11.51 -7.02 -4.16
CA GLY A 279 -10.53 -5.94 -4.30
C GLY A 279 -9.33 -6.35 -5.14
N THR A 280 -8.79 -7.55 -4.95
CA THR A 280 -7.71 -8.08 -5.78
C THR A 280 -8.09 -8.16 -7.26
N LEU A 281 -9.31 -8.65 -7.56
CA LEU A 281 -9.84 -8.69 -8.92
C LEU A 281 -10.01 -7.29 -9.51
N GLY A 282 -10.47 -6.32 -8.71
CA GLY A 282 -10.59 -4.93 -9.10
C GLY A 282 -9.25 -4.31 -9.51
N MET A 283 -8.21 -4.53 -8.72
CA MET A 283 -6.86 -4.03 -9.00
C MET A 283 -6.30 -4.59 -10.32
N LEU A 284 -6.49 -5.89 -10.55
CA LEU A 284 -6.07 -6.55 -11.79
C LEU A 284 -6.86 -6.02 -13.00
N SER A 285 -8.16 -5.85 -12.86
CA SER A 285 -9.02 -5.37 -13.95
C SER A 285 -8.66 -3.96 -14.42
N SER A 286 -8.10 -3.13 -13.57
CA SER A 286 -7.68 -1.75 -13.90
C SER A 286 -6.71 -1.70 -15.09
N GLY A 287 -5.71 -2.58 -15.11
CA GLY A 287 -4.76 -2.69 -16.21
C GLY A 287 -5.43 -3.10 -17.52
N PHE A 288 -6.25 -4.15 -17.47
CA PHE A 288 -6.96 -4.63 -18.66
C PHE A 288 -7.90 -3.57 -19.25
N VAL A 289 -8.63 -2.83 -18.40
CA VAL A 289 -9.49 -1.73 -18.83
C VAL A 289 -8.67 -0.62 -19.47
N ALA A 290 -7.58 -0.19 -18.85
CA ALA A 290 -6.71 0.87 -19.36
C ALA A 290 -6.08 0.49 -20.71
N ASP A 291 -5.61 -0.73 -20.85
CA ASP A 291 -4.97 -1.22 -22.08
C ASP A 291 -6.00 -1.42 -23.20
N GLY A 292 -7.20 -1.92 -22.86
CA GLY A 292 -8.31 -2.01 -23.80
C GLY A 292 -8.73 -0.64 -24.34
N LEU A 293 -8.84 0.37 -23.49
CA LEU A 293 -9.16 1.74 -23.90
C LEU A 293 -8.05 2.32 -24.81
N MET A 294 -6.79 2.05 -24.52
CA MET A 294 -5.67 2.47 -25.39
C MET A 294 -5.73 1.79 -26.75
N ALA A 295 -6.04 0.51 -26.82
CA ALA A 295 -6.19 -0.23 -28.08
C ALA A 295 -7.29 0.36 -28.98
N HIS A 296 -8.29 1.03 -28.38
CA HIS A 296 -9.34 1.77 -29.11
C HIS A 296 -8.97 3.25 -29.38
N GLY A 297 -7.70 3.63 -29.25
CA GLY A 297 -7.20 4.96 -29.61
C GLY A 297 -7.41 6.04 -28.55
N ILE A 298 -7.81 5.69 -27.32
CA ILE A 298 -7.98 6.66 -26.25
C ILE A 298 -6.60 7.08 -25.72
N ALA A 299 -6.39 8.40 -25.57
CA ALA A 299 -5.14 8.97 -25.12
C ALA A 299 -4.66 8.37 -23.76
N PRO A 300 -3.32 8.18 -23.55
CA PRO A 300 -2.75 7.48 -22.40
C PRO A 300 -3.25 7.98 -21.03
N ILE A 301 -3.37 9.28 -20.82
CA ILE A 301 -3.93 9.83 -19.56
C ILE A 301 -5.41 9.48 -19.41
N ARG A 302 -6.20 9.65 -20.47
CA ARG A 302 -7.63 9.36 -20.41
C ARG A 302 -7.90 7.88 -20.16
N SER A 303 -7.14 6.98 -20.79
CA SER A 303 -7.29 5.52 -20.61
C SER A 303 -7.07 5.07 -19.15
N ARG A 304 -6.14 5.70 -18.42
CA ARG A 304 -5.90 5.41 -17.00
C ARG A 304 -6.88 6.13 -16.08
N LYS A 305 -7.32 7.32 -16.48
CA LYS A 305 -8.26 8.13 -15.72
C LYS A 305 -9.68 7.52 -15.67
N TRP A 306 -10.12 6.85 -16.74
CA TRP A 306 -11.41 6.17 -16.76
C TRP A 306 -11.59 5.14 -15.64
N PRO A 307 -10.72 4.13 -15.45
CA PRO A 307 -10.87 3.19 -14.35
C PRO A 307 -10.77 3.85 -12.97
N ILE A 308 -10.03 4.98 -12.82
CA ILE A 308 -9.99 5.72 -11.58
C ILE A 308 -11.35 6.36 -11.28
N CYS A 309 -11.88 7.16 -12.22
CA CYS A 309 -13.13 7.89 -12.00
C CYS A 309 -14.32 6.93 -11.84
N THR A 310 -14.45 5.93 -12.71
CA THR A 310 -15.51 4.92 -12.59
C THR A 310 -15.37 4.11 -11.31
N GLY A 311 -14.14 3.73 -10.94
CA GLY A 311 -13.87 3.03 -9.71
C GLY A 311 -14.31 3.82 -8.47
N LEU A 312 -13.94 5.09 -8.37
CA LEU A 312 -14.31 5.95 -7.24
C LEU A 312 -15.84 6.21 -7.18
N ILE A 313 -16.48 6.45 -8.33
CA ILE A 313 -17.93 6.69 -8.39
C ILE A 313 -18.70 5.43 -7.97
N PHE A 314 -18.36 4.27 -8.54
CA PHE A 314 -19.06 3.03 -8.20
C PHE A 314 -18.72 2.53 -6.79
N ALA A 315 -17.51 2.77 -6.29
CA ALA A 315 -17.20 2.52 -4.88
C ALA A 315 -18.15 3.33 -3.96
N ALA A 316 -18.35 4.63 -4.24
CA ALA A 316 -19.31 5.44 -3.50
C ALA A 316 -20.75 4.92 -3.66
N VAL A 317 -21.17 4.61 -4.90
CA VAL A 317 -22.52 4.10 -5.22
C VAL A 317 -22.85 2.81 -4.48
N PHE A 318 -21.89 1.89 -4.33
CA PHE A 318 -22.10 0.64 -3.59
C PHE A 318 -21.92 0.75 -2.08
N THR A 319 -21.13 1.72 -1.60
CA THR A 319 -20.98 1.98 -0.17
C THR A 319 -22.26 2.49 0.47
N VAL A 320 -23.01 3.36 -0.21
CA VAL A 320 -24.26 3.92 0.32
C VAL A 320 -25.31 2.84 0.61
N PRO A 321 -25.72 1.97 -0.31
CA PRO A 321 -26.71 0.92 0.00
C PRO A 321 -26.14 -0.13 0.98
N ALA A 322 -24.83 -0.34 1.06
CA ALA A 322 -24.24 -1.21 2.06
C ALA A 322 -24.52 -0.68 3.50
N ALA A 323 -24.53 0.64 3.68
CA ALA A 323 -24.85 1.28 4.96
C ALA A 323 -26.29 1.06 5.40
N TYR A 324 -27.23 1.14 4.48
CA TYR A 324 -28.67 1.15 4.80
C TYR A 324 -29.38 -0.20 4.70
N THR A 325 -28.85 -1.17 3.91
CA THR A 325 -29.54 -2.44 3.74
C THR A 325 -29.63 -3.24 5.03
N PRO A 326 -30.82 -3.74 5.42
CA PRO A 326 -30.94 -4.60 6.60
C PRO A 326 -30.41 -6.03 6.35
N ASN A 327 -30.32 -6.43 5.07
CA ASN A 327 -29.91 -7.76 4.69
C ASN A 327 -28.37 -7.89 4.69
N THR A 328 -27.84 -8.71 5.59
CA THR A 328 -26.38 -8.93 5.74
C THR A 328 -25.73 -9.46 4.46
N THR A 329 -26.38 -10.36 3.73
CA THR A 329 -25.84 -10.90 2.47
C THR A 329 -25.72 -9.81 1.41
N LEU A 330 -26.74 -8.96 1.26
CA LEU A 330 -26.70 -7.83 0.34
C LEU A 330 -25.65 -6.80 0.77
N ALA A 331 -25.48 -6.55 2.06
CA ALA A 331 -24.41 -5.69 2.56
C ALA A 331 -23.02 -6.20 2.14
N ILE A 332 -22.77 -7.50 2.29
CA ILE A 332 -21.50 -8.14 1.89
C ILE A 332 -21.29 -8.03 0.37
N VAL A 333 -22.35 -8.23 -0.43
CA VAL A 333 -22.28 -8.06 -1.89
C VAL A 333 -21.93 -6.62 -2.26
N TYR A 334 -22.61 -5.63 -1.66
CA TYR A 334 -22.31 -4.22 -1.93
C TYR A 334 -20.91 -3.83 -1.49
N LEU A 335 -20.46 -4.29 -0.32
CA LEU A 335 -19.07 -4.07 0.15
C LEU A 335 -18.04 -4.73 -0.75
N SER A 336 -18.33 -5.93 -1.26
CA SER A 336 -17.44 -6.61 -2.21
C SER A 336 -17.32 -5.84 -3.52
N LEU A 337 -18.42 -5.31 -4.02
CA LEU A 337 -18.42 -4.44 -5.21
C LEU A 337 -17.70 -3.11 -4.93
N ALA A 338 -17.94 -2.48 -3.77
CA ALA A 338 -17.22 -1.28 -3.37
C ALA A 338 -15.70 -1.52 -3.30
N MET A 339 -15.28 -2.64 -2.72
CA MET A 339 -13.87 -3.05 -2.65
C MET A 339 -13.27 -3.34 -4.03
N TYR A 340 -14.03 -3.99 -4.93
CA TYR A 340 -13.62 -4.18 -6.31
C TYR A 340 -13.33 -2.84 -7.00
N PHE A 341 -14.27 -1.90 -6.92
CA PHE A 341 -14.18 -0.63 -7.64
C PHE A 341 -13.14 0.31 -7.03
N ILE A 342 -12.98 0.37 -5.71
CA ILE A 342 -11.94 1.22 -5.11
C ILE A 342 -10.53 0.70 -5.42
N ASN A 343 -10.33 -0.63 -5.47
CA ASN A 343 -9.03 -1.20 -5.84
C ASN A 343 -8.77 -1.08 -7.35
N MET A 344 -9.80 -1.09 -8.20
CA MET A 344 -9.68 -0.72 -9.61
C MET A 344 -9.21 0.74 -9.76
N ALA A 345 -9.76 1.66 -8.96
CA ALA A 345 -9.29 3.05 -8.93
C ALA A 345 -7.84 3.15 -8.46
N SER A 346 -7.45 2.39 -7.43
CA SER A 346 -6.08 2.34 -6.91
C SER A 346 -5.08 1.87 -7.96
N GLY A 347 -5.38 0.78 -8.66
CA GLY A 347 -4.53 0.28 -9.77
C GLY A 347 -4.37 1.30 -10.89
N GLY A 348 -5.48 1.96 -11.28
CA GLY A 348 -5.47 3.04 -12.27
C GLY A 348 -4.64 4.25 -11.84
N ALA A 349 -4.70 4.63 -10.56
CA ALA A 349 -3.93 5.74 -10.01
C ALA A 349 -2.42 5.48 -10.06
N TRP A 350 -1.98 4.26 -9.77
CA TRP A 350 -0.58 3.86 -9.93
C TRP A 350 -0.16 3.81 -11.41
N ALA A 351 -1.02 3.30 -12.28
CA ALA A 351 -0.76 3.29 -13.72
C ALA A 351 -0.70 4.71 -14.32
N LEU A 352 -1.46 5.65 -13.77
CA LEU A 352 -1.47 7.05 -14.22
C LEU A 352 -0.13 7.73 -14.00
N VAL A 353 0.59 7.44 -12.91
CA VAL A 353 1.93 8.02 -12.62
C VAL A 353 2.88 7.82 -13.79
N SER A 354 2.86 6.64 -14.42
CA SER A 354 3.78 6.29 -15.51
C SER A 354 3.58 7.09 -16.81
N VAL A 355 2.42 7.71 -16.98
CA VAL A 355 2.05 8.48 -18.19
C VAL A 355 1.83 9.97 -17.90
N ALA A 356 1.81 10.35 -16.61
CA ALA A 356 1.56 11.74 -16.20
C ALA A 356 2.83 12.58 -16.16
N ALA A 357 4.03 11.99 -16.12
CA ALA A 357 5.30 12.72 -16.04
C ALA A 357 6.35 12.16 -17.01
N PRO A 358 7.36 12.97 -17.38
CA PRO A 358 8.57 12.49 -18.07
C PRO A 358 9.25 11.37 -17.28
N ARG A 359 9.92 10.44 -17.97
CA ARG A 359 10.48 9.21 -17.37
C ARG A 359 11.34 9.46 -16.12
N HIS A 360 12.21 10.48 -16.14
CA HIS A 360 13.08 10.83 -15.01
C HIS A 360 12.36 11.43 -13.79
N LEU A 361 11.08 11.84 -13.93
CA LEU A 361 10.24 12.40 -12.87
C LEU A 361 9.16 11.43 -12.36
N VAL A 362 8.96 10.28 -13.01
CA VAL A 362 7.90 9.31 -12.66
C VAL A 362 8.02 8.82 -11.21
N ALA A 363 9.23 8.45 -10.77
CA ALA A 363 9.44 7.98 -9.41
C ALA A 363 9.10 9.06 -8.36
N SER A 364 9.51 10.31 -8.63
CA SER A 364 9.22 11.44 -7.74
C SER A 364 7.75 11.78 -7.68
N LEU A 365 7.07 11.79 -8.84
CA LEU A 365 5.62 12.02 -8.87
C LEU A 365 4.87 10.91 -8.14
N GLY A 366 5.27 9.64 -8.32
CA GLY A 366 4.71 8.50 -7.61
C GLY A 366 4.89 8.60 -6.09
N SER A 367 6.08 9.02 -5.63
CA SER A 367 6.34 9.24 -4.20
C SER A 367 5.50 10.37 -3.62
N ILE A 368 5.37 11.48 -4.34
CA ILE A 368 4.53 12.62 -3.93
C ILE A 368 3.06 12.20 -3.84
N GLN A 369 2.54 11.51 -4.87
CA GLN A 369 1.17 10.97 -4.86
C GLN A 369 0.97 10.02 -3.67
N ASN A 370 1.91 9.10 -3.46
CA ASN A 370 1.82 8.09 -2.41
C ASN A 370 1.82 8.74 -1.01
N PHE A 371 2.76 9.64 -0.75
CA PHE A 371 2.81 10.38 0.51
C PHE A 371 1.50 11.13 0.77
N GLY A 372 1.03 11.92 -0.22
CA GLY A 372 -0.21 12.68 -0.08
C GLY A 372 -1.43 11.77 0.14
N GLY A 373 -1.51 10.66 -0.58
CA GLY A 373 -2.57 9.67 -0.42
C GLY A 373 -2.58 9.06 0.98
N TYR A 374 -1.45 8.56 1.45
CA TYR A 374 -1.35 7.95 2.79
C TYR A 374 -1.55 8.98 3.90
N PHE A 375 -0.98 10.18 3.77
CA PHE A 375 -1.20 11.25 4.74
C PHE A 375 -2.69 11.57 4.91
N GLY A 376 -3.41 11.80 3.81
CA GLY A 376 -4.84 12.10 3.87
C GLY A 376 -5.70 10.89 4.26
N GLY A 377 -5.37 9.70 3.73
CA GLY A 377 -6.09 8.47 4.06
C GLY A 377 -5.94 8.06 5.53
N SER A 378 -4.84 8.46 6.19
CA SER A 378 -4.61 8.19 7.62
C SER A 378 -5.65 8.82 8.55
N PHE A 379 -6.40 9.81 8.09
CA PHE A 379 -7.53 10.38 8.86
C PHE A 379 -8.75 9.45 8.88
N ALA A 380 -8.91 8.53 7.91
CA ALA A 380 -10.10 7.70 7.80
C ALA A 380 -10.39 6.87 9.07
N PRO A 381 -9.43 6.13 9.66
CA PRO A 381 -9.70 5.34 10.85
C PRO A 381 -10.12 6.20 12.05
N PHE A 382 -9.47 7.35 12.24
CA PHE A 382 -9.80 8.26 13.36
C PHE A 382 -11.17 8.91 13.19
N ILE A 383 -11.46 9.47 12.00
CA ILE A 383 -12.75 10.10 11.71
C ILE A 383 -13.88 9.08 11.88
N THR A 384 -13.69 7.86 11.36
CA THR A 384 -14.68 6.78 11.53
C THR A 384 -14.91 6.46 13.01
N GLY A 385 -13.84 6.35 13.82
CA GLY A 385 -13.96 6.11 15.25
C GLY A 385 -14.73 7.20 15.98
N VAL A 386 -14.46 8.48 15.68
CA VAL A 386 -15.18 9.62 16.26
C VAL A 386 -16.66 9.60 15.87
N VAL A 387 -16.97 9.33 14.60
CA VAL A 387 -18.35 9.25 14.11
C VAL A 387 -19.09 8.12 14.81
N VAL A 388 -18.48 6.94 14.93
CA VAL A 388 -19.09 5.78 15.61
C VAL A 388 -19.31 6.05 17.10
N ASP A 389 -18.38 6.72 17.79
CA ASP A 389 -18.58 7.10 19.20
C ASP A 389 -19.78 8.07 19.38
N GLN A 390 -19.98 8.99 18.43
CA GLN A 390 -21.05 9.99 18.52
C GLN A 390 -22.42 9.46 18.09
N THR A 391 -22.44 8.62 17.04
CA THR A 391 -23.69 8.17 16.40
C THR A 391 -24.07 6.75 16.76
N HIS A 392 -23.17 6.00 17.39
CA HIS A 392 -23.29 4.56 17.65
C HIS A 392 -23.61 3.72 16.40
N SER A 393 -23.23 4.23 15.21
CA SER A 393 -23.48 3.58 13.92
C SER A 393 -22.37 3.86 12.93
N PHE A 394 -22.14 2.92 12.01
CA PHE A 394 -21.20 3.08 10.89
C PHE A 394 -21.82 3.78 9.68
N VAL A 395 -23.13 4.04 9.66
CA VAL A 395 -23.84 4.62 8.50
C VAL A 395 -23.20 5.94 8.08
N ASP A 396 -23.06 6.89 9.03
CA ASP A 396 -22.51 8.20 8.72
C ASP A 396 -21.05 8.14 8.30
N ALA A 397 -20.25 7.23 8.88
CA ALA A 397 -18.87 6.99 8.44
C ALA A 397 -18.79 6.49 6.98
N PHE A 398 -19.70 5.61 6.58
CA PHE A 398 -19.81 5.14 5.19
C PHE A 398 -20.26 6.25 4.25
N LEU A 399 -21.20 7.10 4.67
CA LEU A 399 -21.66 8.25 3.87
C LEU A 399 -20.55 9.29 3.68
N ILE A 400 -19.79 9.60 4.74
CA ILE A 400 -18.62 10.49 4.65
C ILE A 400 -17.60 9.91 3.66
N SER A 401 -17.31 8.61 3.76
CA SER A 401 -16.35 7.96 2.88
C SER A 401 -16.81 7.92 1.43
N ALA A 402 -18.11 7.70 1.19
CA ALA A 402 -18.72 7.79 -0.15
C ALA A 402 -18.60 9.22 -0.71
N GLY A 403 -18.85 10.24 0.12
CA GLY A 403 -18.66 11.65 -0.24
C GLY A 403 -17.22 11.98 -0.60
N VAL A 404 -16.25 11.50 0.21
CA VAL A 404 -14.80 11.65 -0.07
C VAL A 404 -14.41 10.95 -1.37
N SER A 405 -14.91 9.74 -1.62
CA SER A 405 -14.66 9.00 -2.86
C SER A 405 -15.22 9.74 -4.07
N PHE A 406 -16.44 10.25 -3.98
CA PHE A 406 -17.07 11.02 -5.05
C PHE A 406 -16.32 12.33 -5.33
N ALA A 407 -15.92 13.08 -4.28
CA ALA A 407 -15.11 14.28 -4.42
C ALA A 407 -13.74 13.97 -5.09
N ALA A 408 -13.10 12.86 -4.72
CA ALA A 408 -11.86 12.41 -5.35
C ALA A 408 -12.06 12.08 -6.85
N ALA A 409 -13.19 11.48 -7.22
CA ALA A 409 -13.55 11.26 -8.63
C ALA A 409 -13.64 12.58 -9.41
N LEU A 410 -14.29 13.60 -8.83
CA LEU A 410 -14.36 14.93 -9.43
C LEU A 410 -12.97 15.57 -9.58
N VAL A 411 -12.11 15.43 -8.57
CA VAL A 411 -10.72 15.91 -8.63
C VAL A 411 -9.98 15.23 -9.79
N TYR A 412 -10.01 13.92 -9.91
CA TYR A 412 -9.40 13.23 -11.05
C TYR A 412 -10.01 13.66 -12.37
N MET A 413 -11.33 13.84 -12.42
CA MET A 413 -12.06 14.18 -13.65
C MET A 413 -11.70 15.57 -14.16
N PHE A 414 -11.64 16.57 -13.28
CA PHE A 414 -11.55 17.97 -13.67
C PHE A 414 -10.16 18.59 -13.49
N VAL A 415 -9.35 18.10 -12.53
CA VAL A 415 -8.04 18.68 -12.23
C VAL A 415 -6.92 17.99 -13.02
N VAL A 416 -6.95 16.66 -13.15
CA VAL A 416 -5.97 15.89 -13.92
C VAL A 416 -6.32 15.93 -15.39
N ARG A 417 -5.73 16.84 -16.18
CA ARG A 417 -6.10 17.03 -17.60
C ARG A 417 -5.01 16.67 -18.60
N ALA A 418 -3.77 16.99 -18.27
CA ALA A 418 -2.65 16.86 -19.19
C ALA A 418 -1.41 16.28 -18.48
N PRO A 419 -0.48 15.65 -19.22
CA PRO A 419 0.81 15.28 -18.65
C PRO A 419 1.56 16.52 -18.20
N ILE A 420 2.46 16.33 -17.24
CA ILE A 420 3.38 17.35 -16.76
C ILE A 420 4.39 17.60 -17.88
N ALA A 421 4.41 18.82 -18.43
CA ALA A 421 5.31 19.19 -19.51
C ALA A 421 6.77 19.14 -19.02
N GLU A 422 7.66 18.62 -19.86
CA GLU A 422 9.09 18.84 -19.70
C GLU A 422 9.36 20.36 -19.84
N ARG A 423 9.93 20.99 -18.82
CA ARG A 423 10.42 22.37 -19.01
C ARG A 423 11.55 22.30 -20.02
N ALA A 424 11.26 22.71 -21.25
CA ALA A 424 12.31 22.97 -22.23
C ALA A 424 13.32 23.91 -21.58
N ASP A 425 14.61 23.59 -21.71
CA ASP A 425 15.69 24.46 -21.26
C ASP A 425 15.53 25.85 -21.92
N THR A 426 14.88 26.76 -21.24
CA THR A 426 14.83 28.15 -21.61
C THR A 426 16.23 28.81 -21.65
N ALA A 427 17.26 28.11 -21.13
CA ALA A 427 18.64 28.44 -21.27
C ALA A 427 19.22 28.19 -22.67
N ALA A 428 18.73 27.19 -23.42
CA ALA A 428 19.19 26.93 -24.79
C ALA A 428 18.57 27.88 -25.82
N ALA A 429 17.38 28.38 -25.57
CA ALA A 429 16.72 29.36 -26.44
C ALA A 429 17.30 30.80 -26.28
N ALA A 430 17.89 31.12 -25.13
CA ALA A 430 18.53 32.43 -24.88
C ALA A 430 19.97 32.54 -25.42
N THR A 431 20.56 31.41 -25.86
CA THR A 431 21.92 31.37 -26.45
C THR A 431 21.88 31.38 -28.00
N LEU A 432 20.69 31.33 -28.60
CA LEU A 432 20.47 31.36 -30.04
C LEU A 432 19.69 32.59 -30.53
N ALA A 433 19.42 33.55 -29.66
CA ALA A 433 18.91 34.86 -29.92
C ALA A 433 19.98 35.94 -29.61
#